data_9c9a979c7ceb222c5d6371a3c11bf40a
#
_entry.id   9c9a979c7ceb222c5d6371a3c11bf40a
#
_cell.length_a   1.000
_cell.length_b   1.000
_cell.length_c   1.000
_cell.angle_alpha   90.00
_cell.angle_beta   90.00
_cell.angle_gamma   90.00
#
_symmetry.space_group_name_H-M   'P 1'
#
loop_
_entity.id
_entity.type
_entity.pdbx_description
1 polymer ?
#
loop_
_entity_poly.entity_id
_entity_poly.type
_entity_poly.pdbx_seq_one_letter_code
_entity_poly.pdbx_strand_id
1 'polypeptide(L)'
;NHLALDPNRSFRENSQVEECSHFMKAVSELDVEMFAHFDLHETTDTDNTVFRPALQARDGKIQEWSEIPDGFYVVGDTRRPDAGFQKAIIDSVRKVTHIAPPDKEGKIIGVPIDQEGVIYYDKKKLFLCGGFSEAPFVTTTEVYPDSPRATDEICNEAQVAAIRGGLDYLLTT
;
A
#
# COMPACT_ATOMS: atom_id res chain seq x y z
N ASN A 1 0.37 11.99 -14.58
CA ASN A 1 0.84 13.35 -14.84
C ASN A 1 1.53 13.45 -16.21
N HIS A 2 1.75 14.66 -16.71
CA HIS A 2 2.33 14.92 -18.05
C HIS A 2 3.80 14.49 -18.18
N LEU A 3 4.49 14.26 -17.07
CA LEU A 3 5.88 13.77 -17.04
C LEU A 3 5.95 12.24 -17.06
N ALA A 4 4.82 11.54 -17.02
CA ALA A 4 4.73 10.08 -16.90
C ALA A 4 5.53 9.53 -15.70
N LEU A 5 5.66 10.33 -14.63
CA LEU A 5 6.26 9.90 -13.37
C LEU A 5 5.21 9.23 -12.49
N ASP A 6 5.60 8.16 -11.83
CA ASP A 6 4.77 7.49 -10.84
C ASP A 6 4.72 8.31 -9.54
N PRO A 7 3.54 8.83 -9.13
CA PRO A 7 3.43 9.57 -7.87
C PRO A 7 3.87 8.72 -6.67
N ASN A 8 3.49 7.44 -6.62
CA ASN A 8 3.87 6.56 -5.52
C ASN A 8 5.32 6.01 -5.62
N ARG A 9 6.19 6.71 -6.36
CA ARG A 9 7.65 6.56 -6.38
C ARG A 9 8.31 7.94 -6.33
N SER A 10 7.58 8.94 -5.82
CA SER A 10 7.99 10.34 -5.91
C SER A 10 7.88 11.10 -4.59
N PHE A 11 7.62 10.42 -3.46
CA PHE A 11 7.59 11.03 -2.12
C PHE A 11 9.01 11.23 -1.59
N ARG A 12 9.68 12.25 -2.12
CA ARG A 12 11.06 12.63 -1.78
C ARG A 12 11.27 14.13 -1.94
N GLU A 13 12.30 14.64 -1.30
CA GLU A 13 12.72 16.04 -1.50
C GLU A 13 12.98 16.36 -2.97
N ASN A 14 12.62 17.56 -3.38
CA ASN A 14 12.76 18.05 -4.76
C ASN A 14 12.05 17.16 -5.81
N SER A 15 10.93 16.53 -5.42
CA SER A 15 10.12 15.78 -6.35
C SER A 15 9.61 16.66 -7.49
N GLN A 16 9.70 16.16 -8.72
CA GLN A 16 9.12 16.81 -9.91
C GLN A 16 7.61 16.54 -10.03
N VAL A 17 7.06 15.69 -9.18
CA VAL A 17 5.62 15.42 -9.09
C VAL A 17 5.03 16.43 -8.11
N GLU A 18 4.36 17.43 -8.64
CA GLU A 18 3.87 18.58 -7.86
C GLU A 18 2.91 18.15 -6.75
N GLU A 19 2.05 17.17 -7.03
CA GLU A 19 1.09 16.62 -6.06
C GLU A 19 1.82 16.06 -4.83
N CYS A 20 2.89 15.28 -5.03
CA CYS A 20 3.69 14.74 -3.92
C CYS A 20 4.40 15.84 -3.14
N SER A 21 4.99 16.82 -3.85
CA SER A 21 5.68 17.94 -3.23
C SER A 21 4.74 18.79 -2.39
N HIS A 22 3.56 19.14 -2.92
CA HIS A 22 2.56 19.93 -2.21
C HIS A 22 1.98 19.18 -1.03
N PHE A 23 1.70 17.88 -1.19
CA PHE A 23 1.20 17.06 -0.10
C PHE A 23 2.21 16.96 1.06
N MET A 24 3.48 16.61 0.77
CA MET A 24 4.52 16.55 1.79
C MET A 24 4.73 17.89 2.49
N LYS A 25 4.71 18.99 1.73
CA LYS A 25 4.80 20.34 2.30
C LYS A 25 3.62 20.62 3.22
N ALA A 26 2.39 20.38 2.79
CA ALA A 26 1.20 20.61 3.58
C ALA A 26 1.23 19.82 4.90
N VAL A 27 1.67 18.56 4.85
CA VAL A 27 1.82 17.73 6.06
C VAL A 27 2.92 18.29 6.98
N SER A 28 4.06 18.72 6.43
CA SER A 28 5.15 19.29 7.24
C SER A 28 4.78 20.60 7.93
N GLU A 29 3.86 21.37 7.34
CA GLU A 29 3.36 22.64 7.89
C GLU A 29 2.34 22.46 9.05
N LEU A 30 1.83 21.23 9.28
CA LEU A 30 0.91 20.97 10.39
C LEU A 30 1.59 21.06 11.76
N ASP A 31 2.92 20.97 11.82
CA ASP A 31 3.71 20.99 13.06
C ASP A 31 3.18 20.02 14.13
N VAL A 32 2.84 18.80 13.68
CA VAL A 32 2.32 17.72 14.54
C VAL A 32 3.18 16.48 14.42
N GLU A 33 3.33 15.74 15.51
CA GLU A 33 3.91 14.42 15.48
C GLU A 33 2.89 13.42 14.95
N MET A 34 3.21 12.75 13.85
CA MET A 34 2.34 11.74 13.26
C MET A 34 2.49 10.42 14.00
N PHE A 35 1.40 9.94 14.58
CA PHE A 35 1.37 8.70 15.33
C PHE A 35 1.15 7.46 14.45
N ALA A 36 0.28 7.56 13.44
CA ALA A 36 0.02 6.49 12.49
C ALA A 36 -0.17 7.04 11.07
N HIS A 37 0.20 6.23 10.07
CA HIS A 37 0.04 6.56 8.66
C HIS A 37 -0.61 5.39 7.94
N PHE A 38 -1.83 5.59 7.46
CA PHE A 38 -2.55 4.67 6.59
C PHE A 38 -2.56 5.24 5.17
N ASP A 39 -1.98 4.52 4.25
CA ASP A 39 -1.90 4.84 2.82
C ASP A 39 -2.85 3.88 2.08
N LEU A 40 -4.00 4.38 1.61
CA LEU A 40 -5.07 3.54 1.10
C LEU A 40 -4.95 3.39 -0.42
N HIS A 41 -4.73 2.18 -0.88
CA HIS A 41 -4.53 1.83 -2.27
C HIS A 41 -5.54 0.78 -2.77
N GLU A 42 -5.58 0.67 -4.08
CA GLU A 42 -6.18 -0.44 -4.81
C GLU A 42 -5.19 -0.96 -5.86
N THR A 43 -5.21 -2.26 -6.08
CA THR A 43 -4.54 -2.92 -7.20
C THR A 43 -5.61 -3.33 -8.22
N THR A 44 -5.42 -3.00 -9.48
CA THR A 44 -6.39 -3.29 -10.55
C THR A 44 -5.74 -4.04 -11.71
N ASP A 45 -6.56 -4.65 -12.56
CA ASP A 45 -6.08 -5.31 -13.79
C ASP A 45 -5.35 -4.34 -14.73
N THR A 46 -5.61 -3.04 -14.59
CA THR A 46 -4.90 -2.00 -15.35
C THR A 46 -3.42 -1.89 -14.99
N ASP A 47 -2.99 -2.38 -13.83
CA ASP A 47 -1.57 -2.43 -13.47
C ASP A 47 -0.78 -3.27 -14.48
N ASN A 48 -1.31 -4.41 -14.88
CA ASN A 48 -0.69 -5.29 -15.86
C ASN A 48 -0.97 -4.89 -17.31
N THR A 49 -2.16 -4.38 -17.61
CA THR A 49 -2.60 -4.13 -18.99
C THR A 49 -2.25 -2.74 -19.52
N VAL A 50 -2.05 -1.77 -18.63
CA VAL A 50 -1.79 -0.36 -18.99
C VAL A 50 -0.51 0.16 -18.35
N PHE A 51 -0.40 0.09 -17.00
CA PHE A 51 0.65 0.76 -16.26
C PHE A 51 2.04 0.15 -16.53
N ARG A 52 2.22 -1.16 -16.38
CA ARG A 52 3.50 -1.84 -16.65
C ARG A 52 3.95 -1.72 -18.09
N PRO A 53 3.10 -1.89 -19.11
CA PRO A 53 3.47 -1.61 -20.50
C PRO A 53 3.91 -0.17 -20.74
N ALA A 54 3.26 0.82 -20.10
CA ALA A 54 3.65 2.22 -20.21
C ALA A 54 5.01 2.48 -19.55
N LEU A 55 5.31 1.89 -18.38
CA LEU A 55 6.62 1.94 -17.75
C LEU A 55 7.70 1.31 -18.62
N GLN A 56 7.42 0.15 -19.19
CA GLN A 56 8.34 -0.54 -20.10
C GLN A 56 8.66 0.32 -21.32
N ALA A 57 7.65 0.93 -21.92
CA ALA A 57 7.84 1.82 -23.07
C ALA A 57 8.65 3.07 -22.72
N ARG A 58 8.40 3.67 -21.54
CA ARG A 58 9.13 4.85 -21.05
C ARG A 58 10.60 4.54 -20.77
N ASP A 59 10.86 3.45 -20.06
CA ASP A 59 12.18 3.17 -19.48
C ASP A 59 13.05 2.26 -20.39
N GLY A 60 12.47 1.70 -21.45
CA GLY A 60 13.14 0.73 -22.33
C GLY A 60 13.54 -0.56 -21.60
N LYS A 61 12.87 -0.89 -20.50
CA LYS A 61 13.15 -2.06 -19.66
C LYS A 61 11.93 -2.98 -19.60
N ILE A 62 12.18 -4.27 -19.76
CA ILE A 62 11.12 -5.27 -19.55
C ILE A 62 10.70 -5.22 -18.08
N GLN A 63 9.40 -5.09 -17.84
CA GLN A 63 8.81 -5.17 -16.51
C GLN A 63 8.42 -6.63 -16.25
N GLU A 64 8.86 -7.18 -15.12
CA GLU A 64 8.42 -8.51 -14.71
C GLU A 64 6.93 -8.47 -14.36
N TRP A 65 6.22 -9.46 -14.86
CA TRP A 65 4.80 -9.64 -14.57
C TRP A 65 4.66 -10.38 -13.25
N SER A 66 3.78 -9.88 -12.40
CA SER A 66 3.29 -10.64 -11.24
C SER A 66 1.78 -10.80 -11.37
N GLU A 67 1.27 -11.94 -10.94
CA GLU A 67 -0.18 -12.10 -10.81
C GLU A 67 -0.70 -11.07 -9.82
N ILE A 68 -1.87 -10.51 -10.12
CA ILE A 68 -2.57 -9.61 -9.20
C ILE A 68 -3.16 -10.47 -8.09
N PRO A 69 -2.87 -10.17 -6.83
CA PRO A 69 -3.38 -10.98 -5.72
C PRO A 69 -4.90 -10.80 -5.59
N ASP A 70 -5.67 -11.89 -5.67
CA ASP A 70 -7.12 -11.83 -5.51
C ASP A 70 -7.49 -11.70 -4.03
N GLY A 71 -7.63 -10.49 -3.55
CA GLY A 71 -8.07 -10.18 -2.20
C GLY A 71 -7.32 -9.01 -1.57
N PHE A 72 -7.65 -8.75 -0.31
CA PHE A 72 -7.04 -7.68 0.47
C PHE A 72 -5.67 -8.10 1.02
N TYR A 73 -4.70 -7.22 0.96
CA TYR A 73 -3.41 -7.37 1.64
C TYR A 73 -2.87 -6.02 2.13
N VAL A 74 -1.83 -6.05 2.94
CA VAL A 74 -1.16 -4.86 3.44
C VAL A 74 0.34 -4.91 3.22
N VAL A 75 0.92 -3.73 3.08
CA VAL A 75 2.36 -3.51 2.97
C VAL A 75 2.84 -2.71 4.16
N GLY A 76 3.59 -3.35 5.05
CA GLY A 76 4.29 -2.68 6.17
C GLY A 76 5.58 -2.00 5.71
N ASP A 77 6.24 -1.31 6.64
CA ASP A 77 7.56 -0.68 6.43
C ASP A 77 8.66 -1.50 7.12
N THR A 78 9.65 -1.97 6.36
CA THR A 78 10.79 -2.73 6.91
C THR A 78 11.60 -1.95 7.95
N ARG A 79 11.55 -0.64 7.94
CA ARG A 79 12.26 0.23 8.89
C ARG A 79 11.56 0.32 10.25
N ARG A 80 10.26 0.06 10.26
CA ARG A 80 9.37 0.15 11.45
C ARG A 80 8.37 -1.00 11.41
N PRO A 81 8.86 -2.25 11.45
CA PRO A 81 7.98 -3.40 11.38
C PRO A 81 7.19 -3.52 12.68
N ASP A 82 5.89 -3.65 12.57
CA ASP A 82 5.00 -4.01 13.67
C ASP A 82 4.02 -5.08 13.20
N ALA A 83 4.34 -6.32 13.50
CA ALA A 83 3.55 -7.48 13.08
C ALA A 83 2.17 -7.51 13.76
N GLY A 84 2.07 -7.01 14.99
CA GLY A 84 0.81 -6.93 15.73
C GLY A 84 -0.16 -5.93 15.10
N PHE A 85 0.32 -4.76 14.73
CA PHE A 85 -0.45 -3.74 14.03
C PHE A 85 -0.98 -4.25 12.68
N GLN A 86 -0.10 -4.83 11.85
CA GLN A 86 -0.52 -5.39 10.56
C GLN A 86 -1.53 -6.53 10.74
N LYS A 87 -1.30 -7.40 11.73
CA LYS A 87 -2.22 -8.49 12.04
C LYS A 87 -3.61 -8.00 12.45
N ALA A 88 -3.68 -6.99 13.29
CA ALA A 88 -4.96 -6.41 13.74
C ALA A 88 -5.78 -5.84 12.56
N ILE A 89 -5.10 -5.21 11.60
CA ILE A 89 -5.72 -4.75 10.37
C ILE A 89 -6.29 -5.93 9.57
N ILE A 90 -5.49 -6.95 9.30
CA ILE A 90 -5.91 -8.15 8.56
C ILE A 90 -7.09 -8.85 9.26
N ASP A 91 -7.03 -9.03 10.58
CA ASP A 91 -8.11 -9.67 11.34
C ASP A 91 -9.42 -8.88 11.30
N SER A 92 -9.34 -7.55 11.23
CA SER A 92 -10.49 -6.68 11.07
C SER A 92 -11.11 -6.81 9.67
N VAL A 93 -10.27 -6.72 8.63
CA VAL A 93 -10.70 -6.80 7.23
C VAL A 93 -11.26 -8.17 6.87
N ARG A 94 -10.72 -9.24 7.44
CA ARG A 94 -11.22 -10.61 7.23
C ARG A 94 -12.71 -10.80 7.56
N LYS A 95 -13.29 -9.93 8.38
CA LYS A 95 -14.72 -9.93 8.70
C LYS A 95 -15.57 -9.33 7.57
N VAL A 96 -14.95 -8.63 6.63
CA VAL A 96 -15.59 -7.92 5.53
C VAL A 96 -15.34 -8.61 4.19
N THR A 97 -14.06 -8.95 3.92
CA THR A 97 -13.67 -9.54 2.65
C THR A 97 -12.56 -10.58 2.84
N HIS A 98 -12.25 -11.28 1.75
CA HIS A 98 -11.19 -12.28 1.72
C HIS A 98 -9.80 -11.61 1.70
N ILE A 99 -8.85 -12.29 2.30
CA ILE A 99 -7.44 -11.90 2.32
C ILE A 99 -6.75 -12.56 1.12
N ALA A 100 -5.89 -11.81 0.45
CA ALA A 100 -5.13 -12.28 -0.69
C ALA A 100 -4.24 -13.47 -0.32
N PRO A 101 -4.38 -14.61 -0.99
CA PRO A 101 -3.50 -15.74 -0.76
C PRO A 101 -2.11 -15.45 -1.37
N PRO A 102 -1.04 -15.99 -0.80
CA PRO A 102 0.24 -16.00 -1.47
C PRO A 102 0.22 -16.91 -2.72
N ASP A 103 1.15 -16.67 -3.61
CA ASP A 103 1.44 -17.57 -4.73
C ASP A 103 2.06 -18.91 -4.25
N LYS A 104 2.38 -19.79 -5.21
CA LYS A 104 2.97 -21.12 -4.93
C LYS A 104 4.34 -21.06 -4.25
N GLU A 105 5.01 -19.92 -4.31
CA GLU A 105 6.31 -19.67 -3.70
C GLU A 105 6.18 -18.99 -2.31
N GLY A 106 4.97 -18.76 -1.83
CA GLY A 106 4.71 -18.05 -0.57
C GLY A 106 4.91 -16.54 -0.67
N LYS A 107 4.63 -15.93 -1.84
CA LYS A 107 4.82 -14.51 -2.11
C LYS A 107 3.52 -13.83 -2.48
N ILE A 108 3.42 -12.54 -2.20
CA ILE A 108 2.44 -11.60 -2.75
C ILE A 108 3.21 -10.58 -3.57
N ILE A 109 2.84 -10.37 -4.84
CA ILE A 109 3.52 -9.48 -5.81
C ILE A 109 5.05 -9.66 -5.83
N GLY A 110 5.51 -10.91 -5.76
CA GLY A 110 6.95 -11.26 -5.80
C GLY A 110 7.69 -11.10 -4.46
N VAL A 111 7.03 -10.68 -3.39
CA VAL A 111 7.61 -10.47 -2.05
C VAL A 111 7.16 -11.57 -1.10
N PRO A 112 8.06 -12.24 -0.36
CA PRO A 112 7.68 -13.21 0.65
C PRO A 112 6.71 -12.62 1.68
N ILE A 113 5.68 -13.39 2.04
CA ILE A 113 4.78 -12.98 3.11
C ILE A 113 5.46 -13.13 4.48
N ASP A 114 5.21 -12.17 5.36
CA ASP A 114 5.61 -12.25 6.77
C ASP A 114 4.57 -13.05 7.57
N GLN A 115 3.33 -12.76 7.30
CA GLN A 115 2.14 -13.46 7.79
C GLN A 115 1.04 -13.33 6.74
N GLU A 116 -0.10 -14.01 6.92
CA GLU A 116 -1.19 -13.99 5.96
C GLU A 116 -1.60 -12.58 5.56
N GLY A 117 -1.55 -12.28 4.27
CA GLY A 117 -1.91 -10.97 3.72
C GLY A 117 -0.95 -9.83 4.06
N VAL A 118 0.25 -10.10 4.57
CA VAL A 118 1.20 -9.06 4.97
C VAL A 118 2.55 -9.25 4.28
N ILE A 119 3.00 -8.22 3.62
CA ILE A 119 4.36 -8.10 3.08
C ILE A 119 5.01 -6.81 3.60
N TYR A 120 6.32 -6.67 3.42
CA TYR A 120 7.07 -5.49 3.84
C TYR A 120 7.94 -4.93 2.72
N TYR A 121 7.94 -3.59 2.59
CA TYR A 121 8.86 -2.85 1.74
C TYR A 121 9.70 -1.86 2.56
N ASP A 122 10.89 -1.54 2.09
CA ASP A 122 11.59 -0.32 2.51
C ASP A 122 10.94 0.87 1.81
N LYS A 123 9.87 1.37 2.41
CA LYS A 123 9.03 2.41 1.80
C LYS A 123 9.78 3.70 1.56
N LYS A 124 10.71 4.08 2.44
CA LYS A 124 11.52 5.29 2.28
C LYS A 124 12.49 5.18 1.12
N LYS A 125 13.17 4.05 0.99
CA LYS A 125 14.09 3.79 -0.12
C LYS A 125 13.39 3.76 -1.47
N LEU A 126 12.15 3.31 -1.50
CA LEU A 126 11.32 3.25 -2.71
C LEU A 126 10.54 4.54 -2.98
N PHE A 127 10.65 5.55 -2.12
CA PHE A 127 9.93 6.81 -2.23
C PHE A 127 8.41 6.66 -2.30
N LEU A 128 7.87 5.68 -1.56
CA LEU A 128 6.43 5.45 -1.45
C LEU A 128 5.79 6.47 -0.50
N CYS A 129 4.49 6.70 -0.64
CA CYS A 129 3.73 7.58 0.24
C CYS A 129 3.91 7.18 1.71
N GLY A 130 3.70 5.92 2.07
CA GLY A 130 3.91 5.44 3.44
C GLY A 130 5.35 5.60 3.98
N GLY A 131 6.32 5.99 3.13
CA GLY A 131 7.72 6.17 3.52
C GLY A 131 8.13 7.60 3.83
N PHE A 132 7.29 8.61 3.54
CA PHE A 132 7.68 10.00 3.75
C PHE A 132 7.48 10.46 5.20
N SER A 133 6.50 9.91 5.91
CA SER A 133 6.26 10.24 7.31
C SER A 133 7.19 9.47 8.25
N GLU A 134 7.46 10.03 9.42
CA GLU A 134 8.20 9.34 10.47
C GLU A 134 7.26 8.69 11.52
N ALA A 135 5.98 8.49 11.18
CA ALA A 135 5.01 7.82 12.04
C ALA A 135 5.51 6.42 12.43
N PRO A 136 5.43 6.03 13.72
CA PRO A 136 5.88 4.71 14.17
C PRO A 136 5.06 3.56 13.58
N PHE A 137 3.77 3.78 13.33
CA PHE A 137 2.87 2.78 12.75
C PHE A 137 2.50 3.17 11.32
N VAL A 138 2.92 2.34 10.36
CA VAL A 138 2.71 2.61 8.93
C VAL A 138 2.17 1.37 8.24
N THR A 139 1.14 1.55 7.42
CA THR A 139 0.63 0.52 6.52
C THR A 139 0.20 1.14 5.19
N THR A 140 0.39 0.42 4.09
CA THR A 140 -0.36 0.64 2.86
C THR A 140 -1.33 -0.52 2.73
N THR A 141 -2.58 -0.21 2.47
CA THR A 141 -3.63 -1.20 2.26
C THR A 141 -3.89 -1.35 0.77
N GLU A 142 -4.19 -2.56 0.33
CA GLU A 142 -4.49 -2.86 -1.06
C GLU A 142 -5.80 -3.65 -1.13
N VAL A 143 -6.80 -3.09 -1.80
CA VAL A 143 -8.01 -3.79 -2.21
C VAL A 143 -7.92 -4.18 -3.68
N TYR A 144 -8.70 -5.17 -4.11
CA TYR A 144 -8.76 -5.58 -5.51
C TYR A 144 -10.20 -5.51 -6.04
N PRO A 145 -10.60 -4.35 -6.61
CA PRO A 145 -11.97 -4.13 -7.07
C PRO A 145 -12.36 -4.98 -8.29
N ASP A 146 -11.39 -5.44 -9.10
CA ASP A 146 -11.64 -6.33 -10.24
C ASP A 146 -11.84 -7.81 -9.84
N SER A 147 -11.78 -8.11 -8.53
CA SER A 147 -12.10 -9.45 -8.02
C SER A 147 -13.58 -9.81 -8.30
N PRO A 148 -13.87 -11.00 -8.83
CA PRO A 148 -15.25 -11.46 -8.94
C PRO A 148 -15.94 -11.71 -7.59
N ARG A 149 -15.21 -11.60 -6.49
CA ARG A 149 -15.64 -11.81 -5.10
C ARG A 149 -15.82 -10.51 -4.32
N ALA A 150 -15.56 -9.37 -4.93
CA ALA A 150 -15.67 -8.04 -4.32
C ALA A 150 -16.60 -7.14 -5.14
N THR A 151 -17.15 -6.14 -4.46
CA THR A 151 -17.83 -4.98 -5.08
C THR A 151 -17.17 -3.71 -4.58
N ASP A 152 -17.47 -2.58 -5.20
CA ASP A 152 -16.94 -1.28 -4.75
C ASP A 152 -17.28 -1.01 -3.28
N GLU A 153 -18.49 -1.39 -2.83
CA GLU A 153 -18.92 -1.26 -1.44
C GLU A 153 -18.07 -2.13 -0.52
N ILE A 154 -17.81 -3.39 -0.89
CA ILE A 154 -16.94 -4.29 -0.12
C ILE A 154 -15.52 -3.74 -0.03
N CYS A 155 -14.99 -3.18 -1.12
CA CYS A 155 -13.67 -2.55 -1.12
C CYS A 155 -13.63 -1.34 -0.18
N ASN A 156 -14.64 -0.48 -0.21
CA ASN A 156 -14.74 0.65 0.69
C ASN A 156 -14.89 0.22 2.17
N GLU A 157 -15.72 -0.77 2.45
CA GLU A 157 -15.89 -1.33 3.79
C GLU A 157 -14.60 -1.98 4.30
N ALA A 158 -13.83 -2.65 3.43
CA ALA A 158 -12.54 -3.22 3.78
C ALA A 158 -11.52 -2.14 4.18
N GLN A 159 -11.47 -1.01 3.46
CA GLN A 159 -10.59 0.11 3.81
C GLN A 159 -11.00 0.72 5.17
N VAL A 160 -12.30 0.88 5.42
CA VAL A 160 -12.80 1.35 6.72
C VAL A 160 -12.45 0.36 7.83
N ALA A 161 -12.62 -0.94 7.57
CA ALA A 161 -12.26 -2.00 8.54
C ALA A 161 -10.76 -2.02 8.83
N ALA A 162 -9.90 -1.75 7.84
CA ALA A 162 -8.47 -1.64 8.01
C ALA A 162 -8.10 -0.50 8.96
N ILE A 163 -8.64 0.69 8.73
CA ILE A 163 -8.42 1.84 9.61
C ILE A 163 -8.89 1.54 11.04
N ARG A 164 -10.09 0.98 11.20
CA ARG A 164 -10.64 0.62 12.53
C ARG A 164 -9.76 -0.40 13.23
N GLY A 165 -9.38 -1.48 12.55
CA GLY A 165 -8.53 -2.52 13.14
C GLY A 165 -7.18 -1.99 13.60
N GLY A 166 -6.56 -1.11 12.81
CA GLY A 166 -5.33 -0.45 13.18
C GLY A 166 -5.51 0.50 14.38
N LEU A 167 -6.55 1.35 14.37
CA LEU A 167 -6.83 2.27 15.48
C LEU A 167 -7.18 1.53 16.77
N ASP A 168 -7.98 0.47 16.71
CA ASP A 168 -8.32 -0.35 17.89
C ASP A 168 -7.05 -0.95 18.51
N TYR A 169 -6.12 -1.43 17.69
CA TYR A 169 -4.82 -1.91 18.16
C TYR A 169 -4.04 -0.81 18.90
N LEU A 170 -3.94 0.38 18.30
CA LEU A 170 -3.20 1.51 18.85
C LEU A 170 -3.80 2.07 20.14
N LEU A 171 -5.11 1.95 20.34
CA LEU A 171 -5.80 2.39 21.56
C LEU A 171 -5.66 1.39 22.72
N THR A 172 -5.21 0.17 22.44
CA THR A 172 -5.05 -0.90 23.45
C THR A 172 -3.60 -1.21 23.80
N THR A 173 -2.66 -0.64 23.07
CA THR A 173 -1.22 -0.73 23.33
C THR A 173 -0.72 0.50 24.05
#